data_3b1cea65224f7aeb65c1e21dffbfd40b
#
_entry.id   3b1cea65224f7aeb65c1e21dffbfd40b
#
_cell.length_a   1.000
_cell.length_b   1.000
_cell.length_c   1.000
_cell.angle_alpha   90.00
_cell.angle_beta   90.00
_cell.angle_gamma   90.00
#
_symmetry.space_group_name_H-M   'P 1'
#
loop_
_entity.id
_entity.type
_entity.pdbx_description
1 polymer ?
#
loop_
_entity_poly.entity_id
_entity_poly.type
_entity_poly.pdbx_seq_one_letter_code
_entity_poly.pdbx_strand_id
1 'polypeptide(L)'
;QDTDFVIGFLRFFMWVAGNKEGVVVPLSDGTVLRGMWHASMTGEPALLGRCVDLSKAYRQVAIAEESLRHGVLGYQTSQHGWRYYTTQSLPFGASASVFAFNKISRAIWHLLVHGMHILTSVFYDDFPCFEIQPLTQLTAKALDQFFNTLGWRHAVTGKKATEFGPQMQALGVQYDLEGLWKGHLVVQNKPGRKERILQLVQELRDSTKLQRAASASLAGLLNFCGGFVL
;
A
#
# COMPACT_ATOMS: atom_id res chain seq x y z
N GLN A 1 -3.25 -3.69 -11.33
CA GLN A 1 -3.86 -4.90 -10.73
C GLN A 1 -4.24 -4.67 -9.26
N ASP A 2 -3.34 -4.09 -8.43
CA ASP A 2 -3.62 -3.96 -6.99
C ASP A 2 -4.62 -2.84 -6.68
N THR A 3 -4.60 -1.74 -7.43
CA THR A 3 -5.64 -0.69 -7.34
C THR A 3 -7.00 -1.24 -7.76
N ASP A 4 -7.05 -2.06 -8.81
CA ASP A 4 -8.30 -2.70 -9.26
C ASP A 4 -8.85 -3.66 -8.21
N PHE A 5 -7.98 -4.37 -7.49
CA PHE A 5 -8.38 -5.22 -6.37
C PHE A 5 -9.02 -4.39 -5.25
N VAL A 6 -8.39 -3.28 -4.85
CA VAL A 6 -8.93 -2.38 -3.82
C VAL A 6 -10.26 -1.79 -4.25
N ILE A 7 -10.37 -1.30 -5.49
CA ILE A 7 -11.63 -0.78 -6.03
C ILE A 7 -12.71 -1.86 -6.08
N GLY A 8 -12.36 -3.07 -6.53
CA GLY A 8 -13.27 -4.21 -6.57
C GLY A 8 -13.81 -4.57 -5.19
N PHE A 9 -12.93 -4.60 -4.19
CA PHE A 9 -13.31 -4.82 -2.79
C PHE A 9 -14.26 -3.71 -2.27
N LEU A 10 -13.94 -2.45 -2.52
CA LEU A 10 -14.77 -1.33 -2.07
C LEU A 10 -16.16 -1.35 -2.74
N ARG A 11 -16.23 -1.71 -4.02
CA ARG A 11 -17.52 -1.91 -4.72
C ARG A 11 -18.31 -3.07 -4.12
N PHE A 12 -17.66 -4.17 -3.78
CA PHE A 12 -18.30 -5.29 -3.09
C PHE A 12 -18.82 -4.87 -1.73
N PHE A 13 -18.05 -4.11 -0.94
CA PHE A 13 -18.50 -3.55 0.32
C PHE A 13 -19.74 -2.67 0.13
N MET A 14 -19.78 -1.78 -0.86
CA MET A 14 -20.94 -0.95 -1.18
C MET A 14 -22.18 -1.80 -1.45
N TRP A 15 -22.01 -2.87 -2.22
CA TRP A 15 -23.12 -3.80 -2.50
C TRP A 15 -23.61 -4.50 -1.24
N VAL A 16 -22.70 -5.02 -0.38
CA VAL A 16 -23.06 -5.63 0.90
C VAL A 16 -23.77 -4.61 1.80
N ALA A 17 -23.24 -3.41 1.90
CA ALA A 17 -23.78 -2.33 2.72
C ALA A 17 -25.19 -1.90 2.29
N GLY A 18 -25.46 -1.91 1.00
CA GLY A 18 -26.80 -1.61 0.46
C GLY A 18 -27.86 -2.70 0.69
N ASN A 19 -27.43 -3.94 1.01
CA ASN A 19 -28.35 -5.07 1.20
C ASN A 19 -28.60 -5.34 2.69
N LYS A 20 -29.45 -4.55 3.30
CA LYS A 20 -29.75 -4.59 4.76
C LYS A 20 -30.33 -5.93 5.24
N GLU A 21 -31.04 -6.66 4.38
CA GLU A 21 -31.64 -7.96 4.69
C GLU A 21 -30.63 -9.13 4.65
N GLY A 22 -29.39 -8.83 4.26
CA GLY A 22 -28.32 -9.80 4.14
C GLY A 22 -27.94 -10.09 2.70
N VAL A 23 -26.84 -10.78 2.55
CA VAL A 23 -26.25 -11.13 1.24
C VAL A 23 -26.02 -12.62 1.13
N VAL A 24 -26.12 -13.13 -0.09
CA VAL A 24 -25.82 -14.50 -0.45
C VAL A 24 -24.80 -14.47 -1.58
N VAL A 25 -23.62 -15.02 -1.33
CA VAL A 25 -22.51 -15.02 -2.28
C VAL A 25 -22.16 -16.45 -2.65
N PRO A 26 -22.47 -16.92 -3.87
CA PRO A 26 -21.97 -18.18 -4.36
C PRO A 26 -20.48 -18.04 -4.73
N LEU A 27 -19.67 -18.98 -4.28
CA LEU A 27 -18.26 -19.09 -4.64
C LEU A 27 -18.08 -20.05 -5.81
N SER A 28 -16.93 -19.94 -6.50
CA SER A 28 -16.60 -20.76 -7.66
C SER A 28 -16.46 -22.26 -7.37
N ASP A 29 -16.23 -22.63 -6.11
CA ASP A 29 -16.15 -24.02 -5.63
C ASP A 29 -17.55 -24.61 -5.26
N GLY A 30 -18.62 -23.86 -5.49
CA GLY A 30 -19.98 -24.25 -5.13
C GLY A 30 -20.38 -23.90 -3.69
N THR A 31 -19.46 -23.39 -2.87
CA THR A 31 -19.77 -22.90 -1.54
C THR A 31 -20.67 -21.67 -1.61
N VAL A 32 -21.61 -21.56 -0.70
CA VAL A 32 -22.49 -20.39 -0.60
C VAL A 32 -22.27 -19.70 0.75
N LEU A 33 -21.71 -18.50 0.69
CA LEU A 33 -21.58 -17.63 1.88
C LEU A 33 -22.89 -16.85 2.09
N ARG A 34 -23.34 -16.83 3.33
CA ARG A 34 -24.48 -16.02 3.75
C ARG A 34 -24.03 -15.09 4.86
N GLY A 35 -24.40 -13.83 4.78
CA GLY A 35 -24.04 -12.83 5.78
C GLY A 35 -25.13 -11.79 5.93
N MET A 36 -25.22 -11.23 7.13
CA MET A 36 -26.07 -10.08 7.44
C MET A 36 -25.35 -9.20 8.45
N TRP A 37 -25.71 -7.93 8.47
CA TRP A 37 -25.19 -7.03 9.49
C TRP A 37 -25.68 -7.46 10.86
N HIS A 38 -24.79 -7.41 11.84
CA HIS A 38 -25.16 -7.70 13.22
C HIS A 38 -26.21 -6.68 13.71
N ALA A 39 -27.18 -7.13 14.50
CA ALA A 39 -28.29 -6.29 14.97
C ALA A 39 -27.85 -5.05 15.78
N SER A 40 -26.64 -5.08 16.38
CA SER A 40 -26.07 -3.92 17.08
C SER A 40 -25.53 -2.84 16.13
N MET A 41 -25.45 -3.12 14.83
CA MET A 41 -25.04 -2.15 13.81
C MET A 41 -26.25 -1.26 13.48
N THR A 42 -26.57 -0.36 14.39
CA THR A 42 -27.62 0.65 14.21
C THR A 42 -27.03 1.84 13.46
N GLY A 43 -27.43 2.03 12.21
CA GLY A 43 -26.96 3.13 11.37
C GLY A 43 -26.16 2.66 10.16
N GLU A 44 -25.54 3.61 9.50
CA GLU A 44 -24.69 3.35 8.32
C GLU A 44 -23.26 3.02 8.78
N PRO A 45 -22.77 1.78 8.59
CA PRO A 45 -21.42 1.44 8.99
C PRO A 45 -20.43 2.18 8.09
N ALA A 46 -19.73 3.15 8.66
CA ALA A 46 -18.63 3.80 7.95
C ALA A 46 -17.46 2.83 7.80
N LEU A 47 -17.00 2.64 6.57
CA LEU A 47 -15.74 1.96 6.30
C LEU A 47 -14.61 2.98 6.37
N LEU A 48 -13.58 2.69 7.13
CA LEU A 48 -12.40 3.52 7.25
C LEU A 48 -11.19 2.77 6.69
N GLY A 49 -10.22 3.52 6.18
CA GLY A 49 -9.01 2.96 5.59
C GLY A 49 -7.74 3.45 6.30
N ARG A 50 -6.74 2.57 6.38
CA ARG A 50 -5.39 2.86 6.85
C ARG A 50 -4.38 2.17 5.94
N CYS A 51 -3.26 2.81 5.61
CA CYS A 51 -2.16 2.13 4.95
C CYS A 51 -1.01 1.91 5.94
N VAL A 52 -0.63 0.66 6.19
CA VAL A 52 0.56 0.33 6.99
C VAL A 52 1.76 0.25 6.07
N ASP A 53 2.78 1.08 6.34
CA ASP A 53 4.05 1.15 5.59
C ASP A 53 5.16 0.49 6.40
N LEU A 54 5.85 -0.50 5.84
CA LEU A 54 6.99 -1.16 6.50
C LEU A 54 8.24 -0.27 6.42
N SER A 55 8.74 0.14 7.57
CA SER A 55 9.89 1.04 7.68
C SER A 55 11.16 0.41 7.13
N LYS A 56 11.74 0.96 6.04
CA LYS A 56 12.95 0.42 5.41
C LYS A 56 12.83 -1.07 5.04
N ALA A 57 11.70 -1.46 4.52
CA ALA A 57 11.25 -2.83 4.30
C ALA A 57 12.34 -3.83 3.87
N TYR A 58 13.04 -3.59 2.76
CA TYR A 58 14.12 -4.44 2.26
C TYR A 58 15.27 -4.62 3.25
N ARG A 59 15.56 -3.59 4.06
CA ARG A 59 16.64 -3.64 5.05
C ARG A 59 16.31 -4.46 6.29
N GLN A 60 15.07 -4.89 6.43
CA GLN A 60 14.65 -5.77 7.53
C GLN A 60 14.84 -7.25 7.19
N VAL A 61 15.15 -7.58 5.93
CA VAL A 61 15.36 -8.96 5.47
C VAL A 61 16.86 -9.21 5.36
N ALA A 62 17.36 -10.14 6.16
CA ALA A 62 18.76 -10.56 6.11
C ALA A 62 19.06 -11.36 4.83
N ILE A 63 20.30 -11.29 4.38
CA ILE A 63 20.84 -12.13 3.31
C ILE A 63 21.54 -13.32 3.96
N ALA A 64 21.35 -14.51 3.42
CA ALA A 64 22.06 -15.71 3.86
C ALA A 64 23.57 -15.53 3.69
N GLU A 65 24.36 -16.08 4.61
CA GLU A 65 25.81 -15.89 4.68
C GLU A 65 26.51 -16.28 3.38
N GLU A 66 26.12 -17.39 2.78
CA GLU A 66 26.65 -17.89 1.50
C GLU A 66 26.37 -16.94 0.32
N SER A 67 25.38 -16.06 0.45
CA SER A 67 24.99 -15.08 -0.58
C SER A 67 25.62 -13.70 -0.39
N LEU A 68 26.26 -13.41 0.75
CA LEU A 68 26.86 -12.10 1.05
C LEU A 68 27.93 -11.69 0.00
N ARG A 69 28.65 -12.65 -0.58
CA ARG A 69 29.65 -12.43 -1.63
C ARG A 69 29.07 -11.76 -2.89
N HIS A 70 27.75 -11.88 -3.11
CA HIS A 70 27.06 -11.29 -4.25
C HIS A 70 26.54 -9.87 -3.96
N GLY A 71 26.56 -9.45 -2.69
CA GLY A 71 26.06 -8.15 -2.23
C GLY A 71 27.21 -7.16 -1.89
N VAL A 72 28.22 -7.07 -2.75
CA VAL A 72 29.36 -6.15 -2.53
C VAL A 72 29.05 -4.79 -3.13
N LEU A 73 29.13 -3.74 -2.31
CA LEU A 73 28.97 -2.35 -2.70
C LEU A 73 30.34 -1.67 -2.70
N GLY A 74 30.73 -1.07 -3.86
CA GLY A 74 31.90 -0.23 -3.97
C GLY A 74 31.55 1.25 -3.81
N TYR A 75 32.31 1.95 -3.00
CA TYR A 75 32.17 3.39 -2.79
C TYR A 75 33.54 4.08 -2.91
N GLN A 76 33.63 5.07 -3.77
CA GLN A 76 34.85 5.85 -3.96
C GLN A 76 34.80 7.12 -3.13
N THR A 77 35.81 7.34 -2.31
CA THR A 77 36.02 8.58 -1.58
C THR A 77 37.21 9.35 -2.13
N SER A 78 37.18 10.67 -2.07
CA SER A 78 38.30 11.54 -2.47
C SER A 78 39.56 11.33 -1.61
N GLN A 79 39.41 10.89 -0.35
CA GLN A 79 40.52 10.76 0.58
C GLN A 79 41.12 9.36 0.65
N HIS A 80 40.36 8.30 0.37
CA HIS A 80 40.76 6.92 0.66
C HIS A 80 40.62 5.96 -0.54
N GLY A 81 40.31 6.47 -1.75
CA GLY A 81 40.06 5.63 -2.92
C GLY A 81 38.80 4.75 -2.78
N TRP A 82 38.85 3.57 -3.40
CA TRP A 82 37.73 2.62 -3.35
C TRP A 82 37.63 1.89 -2.01
N ARG A 83 36.41 1.86 -1.45
CA ARG A 83 36.06 1.03 -0.30
C ARG A 83 34.95 0.06 -0.69
N TYR A 84 35.02 -1.16 -0.20
CA TYR A 84 34.06 -2.21 -0.48
C TYR A 84 33.40 -2.66 0.79
N TYR A 85 32.09 -2.85 0.73
CA TYR A 85 31.25 -3.26 1.84
C TYR A 85 30.32 -4.36 1.38
N THR A 86 30.10 -5.37 2.22
CA THR A 86 29.05 -6.36 2.00
C THR A 86 27.75 -5.87 2.62
N THR A 87 26.64 -5.97 1.87
CA THR A 87 25.31 -5.71 2.44
C THR A 87 24.78 -6.95 3.14
N GLN A 88 24.36 -6.78 4.38
CA GLN A 88 23.76 -7.85 5.19
C GLN A 88 22.24 -7.96 5.03
N SER A 89 21.63 -7.06 4.27
CA SER A 89 20.19 -7.03 4.01
C SER A 89 19.94 -6.89 2.51
N LEU A 90 18.71 -7.18 2.07
CA LEU A 90 18.34 -7.10 0.66
C LEU A 90 18.69 -5.72 0.08
N PRO A 91 19.53 -5.67 -0.97
CA PRO A 91 19.91 -4.42 -1.61
C PRO A 91 18.75 -3.82 -2.40
N PHE A 92 18.60 -2.50 -2.30
CA PHE A 92 17.62 -1.78 -3.10
C PHE A 92 18.05 -1.79 -4.58
N GLY A 93 17.10 -2.01 -5.49
CA GLY A 93 17.34 -2.00 -6.94
C GLY A 93 17.76 -3.34 -7.54
N ALA A 94 18.03 -4.38 -6.75
CA ALA A 94 18.28 -5.72 -7.28
C ALA A 94 16.97 -6.48 -7.52
N SER A 95 16.80 -7.04 -8.72
CA SER A 95 15.58 -7.79 -9.08
C SER A 95 15.33 -8.98 -8.13
N ALA A 96 16.38 -9.70 -7.72
CA ALA A 96 16.28 -10.80 -6.77
C ALA A 96 15.71 -10.34 -5.41
N SER A 97 16.07 -9.12 -4.95
CA SER A 97 15.54 -8.54 -3.72
C SER A 97 14.03 -8.30 -3.81
N VAL A 98 13.56 -7.84 -4.98
CA VAL A 98 12.13 -7.63 -5.23
C VAL A 98 11.36 -8.95 -5.13
N PHE A 99 11.85 -10.02 -5.78
CA PHE A 99 11.21 -11.34 -5.71
C PHE A 99 11.21 -11.92 -4.29
N ALA A 100 12.33 -11.83 -3.58
CA ALA A 100 12.44 -12.32 -2.21
C ALA A 100 11.48 -11.56 -1.29
N PHE A 101 11.49 -10.23 -1.36
CA PHE A 101 10.62 -9.39 -0.54
C PHE A 101 9.14 -9.63 -0.82
N ASN A 102 8.74 -9.76 -2.09
CA ASN A 102 7.36 -10.06 -2.45
C ASN A 102 6.83 -11.38 -1.87
N LYS A 103 7.67 -12.42 -1.79
CA LYS A 103 7.28 -13.68 -1.13
C LYS A 103 6.96 -13.45 0.35
N ILE A 104 7.78 -12.65 1.03
CA ILE A 104 7.59 -12.31 2.44
C ILE A 104 6.34 -11.45 2.63
N SER A 105 6.17 -10.41 1.84
CA SER A 105 4.98 -9.53 1.90
C SER A 105 3.69 -10.31 1.68
N ARG A 106 3.69 -11.27 0.73
CA ARG A 106 2.55 -12.15 0.49
C ARG A 106 2.28 -13.10 1.65
N ALA A 107 3.33 -13.61 2.31
CA ALA A 107 3.16 -14.43 3.50
C ALA A 107 2.56 -13.61 4.66
N ILE A 108 3.03 -12.39 4.88
CA ILE A 108 2.46 -11.45 5.85
C ILE A 108 0.98 -11.18 5.53
N TRP A 109 0.69 -10.84 4.28
CA TRP A 109 -0.69 -10.62 3.83
C TRP A 109 -1.58 -11.83 4.07
N HIS A 110 -1.10 -13.04 3.75
CA HIS A 110 -1.84 -14.27 3.98
C HIS A 110 -2.19 -14.48 5.46
N LEU A 111 -1.23 -14.21 6.36
CA LEU A 111 -1.46 -14.29 7.81
C LEU A 111 -2.48 -13.23 8.29
N LEU A 112 -2.41 -12.01 7.77
CA LEU A 112 -3.37 -10.96 8.10
C LEU A 112 -4.79 -11.30 7.66
N VAL A 113 -4.94 -11.79 6.42
CA VAL A 113 -6.26 -12.08 5.85
C VAL A 113 -6.84 -13.38 6.40
N HIS A 114 -6.07 -14.47 6.38
CA HIS A 114 -6.58 -15.80 6.73
C HIS A 114 -6.41 -16.15 8.21
N GLY A 115 -5.40 -15.60 8.87
CA GLY A 115 -5.15 -15.85 10.29
C GLY A 115 -5.86 -14.86 11.22
N MET A 116 -5.90 -13.60 10.83
CA MET A 116 -6.46 -12.53 11.66
C MET A 116 -7.77 -11.95 11.13
N HIS A 117 -8.20 -12.36 9.94
CA HIS A 117 -9.41 -11.88 9.26
C HIS A 117 -9.43 -10.36 9.06
N ILE A 118 -8.25 -9.74 8.89
CA ILE A 118 -8.12 -8.30 8.60
C ILE A 118 -8.25 -8.10 7.10
N LEU A 119 -9.16 -7.22 6.71
CA LEU A 119 -9.34 -6.83 5.32
C LEU A 119 -8.18 -5.95 4.86
N THR A 120 -7.26 -6.54 4.12
CA THR A 120 -6.07 -5.84 3.62
C THR A 120 -5.67 -6.33 2.24
N SER A 121 -5.06 -5.44 1.47
CA SER A 121 -4.29 -5.76 0.27
C SER A 121 -2.80 -5.67 0.58
N VAL A 122 -1.95 -6.05 -0.38
CA VAL A 122 -0.50 -5.91 -0.25
C VAL A 122 0.11 -5.46 -1.57
N PHE A 123 0.96 -4.45 -1.50
CA PHE A 123 1.78 -4.03 -2.63
C PHE A 123 3.18 -3.70 -2.12
N TYR A 124 4.11 -4.64 -2.28
CA TYR A 124 5.44 -4.59 -1.69
C TYR A 124 5.40 -4.38 -0.19
N ASP A 125 5.72 -3.18 0.29
CA ASP A 125 5.80 -2.76 1.69
C ASP A 125 4.57 -2.00 2.19
N ASP A 126 3.61 -1.74 1.30
CA ASP A 126 2.35 -1.08 1.61
C ASP A 126 1.23 -2.10 1.84
N PHE A 127 0.54 -1.99 2.98
CA PHE A 127 -0.62 -2.80 3.34
C PHE A 127 -1.83 -1.88 3.54
N PRO A 128 -2.60 -1.61 2.47
CA PRO A 128 -3.89 -0.92 2.59
C PRO A 128 -4.88 -1.80 3.37
N CYS A 129 -5.28 -1.35 4.54
CA CYS A 129 -6.21 -2.03 5.44
C CYS A 129 -7.53 -1.27 5.51
N PHE A 130 -8.63 -2.00 5.62
CA PHE A 130 -9.97 -1.45 5.72
C PHE A 130 -10.69 -2.06 6.93
N GLU A 131 -11.47 -1.24 7.63
CA GLU A 131 -12.22 -1.70 8.79
C GLU A 131 -13.48 -0.85 8.99
N ILE A 132 -14.53 -1.44 9.52
CA ILE A 132 -15.72 -0.69 9.96
C ILE A 132 -15.39 0.14 11.20
N GLN A 133 -15.92 1.35 11.26
CA GLN A 133 -15.59 2.32 12.30
C GLN A 133 -15.56 1.79 13.74
N PRO A 134 -16.53 0.97 14.21
CA PRO A 134 -16.53 0.46 15.59
C PRO A 134 -15.34 -0.45 15.93
N LEU A 135 -14.73 -1.10 14.93
CA LEU A 135 -13.66 -2.07 15.13
C LEU A 135 -12.25 -1.48 14.88
N THR A 136 -12.16 -0.26 14.34
CA THR A 136 -10.88 0.33 13.90
C THR A 136 -9.80 0.40 14.99
N GLN A 137 -10.18 0.70 16.22
CA GLN A 137 -9.21 0.76 17.33
C GLN A 137 -8.67 -0.64 17.71
N LEU A 138 -9.54 -1.66 17.68
CA LEU A 138 -9.13 -3.04 17.92
C LEU A 138 -8.21 -3.52 16.82
N THR A 139 -8.59 -3.32 15.56
CA THR A 139 -7.80 -3.71 14.39
C THR A 139 -6.47 -2.97 14.33
N ALA A 140 -6.42 -1.68 14.69
CA ALA A 140 -5.16 -0.93 14.76
C ALA A 140 -4.19 -1.55 15.78
N LYS A 141 -4.67 -1.85 17.00
CA LYS A 141 -3.87 -2.53 18.03
C LYS A 141 -3.41 -3.92 17.58
N ALA A 142 -4.30 -4.69 16.94
CA ALA A 142 -3.99 -6.01 16.45
C ALA A 142 -2.90 -5.98 15.36
N LEU A 143 -2.97 -5.02 14.43
CA LEU A 143 -1.92 -4.78 13.42
C LEU A 143 -0.57 -4.45 14.06
N ASP A 144 -0.55 -3.51 15.00
CA ASP A 144 0.68 -3.10 15.68
C ASP A 144 1.30 -4.27 16.46
N GLN A 145 0.50 -5.04 17.19
CA GLN A 145 0.94 -6.25 17.90
C GLN A 145 1.45 -7.33 16.94
N PHE A 146 0.77 -7.56 15.83
CA PHE A 146 1.15 -8.52 14.81
C PHE A 146 2.53 -8.21 14.23
N PHE A 147 2.75 -6.99 13.75
CA PHE A 147 4.05 -6.60 13.19
C PHE A 147 5.15 -6.64 14.24
N ASN A 148 4.88 -6.19 15.47
CA ASN A 148 5.84 -6.25 16.57
C ASN A 148 6.20 -7.69 16.94
N THR A 149 5.22 -8.59 17.00
CA THR A 149 5.44 -10.02 17.31
C THR A 149 6.30 -10.71 16.25
N LEU A 150 6.10 -10.37 14.98
CA LEU A 150 6.91 -10.88 13.88
C LEU A 150 8.27 -10.16 13.75
N GLY A 151 8.54 -9.14 14.57
CA GLY A 151 9.78 -8.36 14.52
C GLY A 151 9.83 -7.35 13.37
N TRP A 152 8.72 -7.08 12.70
CA TRP A 152 8.66 -6.10 11.62
C TRP A 152 8.45 -4.68 12.15
N ARG A 153 9.34 -3.79 11.74
CA ARG A 153 9.19 -2.35 12.00
C ARG A 153 8.31 -1.71 10.95
N HIS A 154 7.29 -1.01 11.38
CA HIS A 154 6.38 -0.23 10.54
C HIS A 154 6.31 1.21 11.02
N ALA A 155 5.72 2.09 10.24
CA ALA A 155 5.60 3.51 10.57
C ALA A 155 4.53 3.70 11.67
N VAL A 156 4.98 4.04 12.88
CA VAL A 156 4.10 4.37 14.03
C VAL A 156 4.09 5.87 14.35
N THR A 157 4.97 6.65 13.71
CA THR A 157 5.07 8.10 13.87
C THR A 157 5.43 8.77 12.55
N GLY A 158 5.18 10.08 12.44
CA GLY A 158 5.51 10.89 11.27
C GLY A 158 4.51 10.76 10.13
N LYS A 159 4.86 11.28 8.95
CA LYS A 159 3.95 11.40 7.79
C LYS A 159 3.44 10.06 7.23
N LYS A 160 4.12 8.96 7.50
CA LYS A 160 3.76 7.62 7.05
C LYS A 160 2.94 6.83 8.08
N ALA A 161 2.91 7.30 9.33
CA ALA A 161 2.03 6.74 10.34
C ALA A 161 0.62 7.29 10.09
N THR A 162 -0.27 6.43 9.61
CA THR A 162 -1.65 6.80 9.35
C THR A 162 -2.57 6.06 10.32
N GLU A 163 -3.62 6.73 10.75
CA GLU A 163 -4.72 6.14 11.48
C GLU A 163 -5.83 5.73 10.52
N PHE A 164 -6.79 4.91 10.97
CA PHE A 164 -7.98 4.64 10.20
C PHE A 164 -8.80 5.92 10.05
N GLY A 165 -9.10 6.27 8.81
CA GLY A 165 -9.86 7.48 8.47
C GLY A 165 -10.69 7.29 7.21
N PRO A 166 -11.63 8.22 6.98
CA PRO A 166 -12.48 8.18 5.78
C PRO A 166 -11.70 8.48 4.49
N GLN A 167 -10.54 9.09 4.62
CA GLN A 167 -9.63 9.33 3.49
C GLN A 167 -8.30 8.65 3.75
N MET A 168 -7.84 7.84 2.80
CA MET A 168 -6.57 7.15 2.89
C MET A 168 -5.75 7.29 1.60
N GLN A 169 -4.43 7.29 1.75
CA GLN A 169 -3.50 7.23 0.64
C GLN A 169 -2.84 5.87 0.58
N ALA A 170 -2.95 5.20 -0.55
CA ALA A 170 -2.26 3.95 -0.82
C ALA A 170 -2.00 3.82 -2.33
N LEU A 171 -0.97 3.10 -2.72
CA LEU A 171 -0.66 2.79 -4.12
C LEU A 171 -0.52 4.05 -5.01
N GLY A 172 -0.14 5.18 -4.40
CA GLY A 172 0.03 6.45 -5.09
C GLY A 172 -1.26 7.21 -5.41
N VAL A 173 -2.42 6.75 -4.97
CA VAL A 173 -3.72 7.43 -5.09
C VAL A 173 -4.32 7.73 -3.72
N GLN A 174 -5.29 8.61 -3.69
CA GLN A 174 -6.12 8.87 -2.52
C GLN A 174 -7.51 8.28 -2.75
N TYR A 175 -7.97 7.50 -1.78
CA TYR A 175 -9.32 6.97 -1.69
C TYR A 175 -10.12 7.82 -0.73
N ASP A 176 -11.28 8.29 -1.15
CA ASP A 176 -12.28 8.93 -0.29
C ASP A 176 -13.42 7.94 -0.08
N LEU A 177 -13.58 7.50 1.16
CA LEU A 177 -14.53 6.47 1.58
C LEU A 177 -15.81 7.07 2.18
N GLU A 178 -15.92 8.38 2.36
CA GLU A 178 -17.06 9.04 3.02
C GLU A 178 -18.39 8.76 2.31
N GLY A 179 -18.32 8.68 0.97
CA GLY A 179 -19.50 8.43 0.14
C GLY A 179 -19.84 6.97 -0.09
N LEU A 180 -19.05 6.00 0.42
CA LEU A 180 -19.24 4.58 0.12
C LEU A 180 -20.62 4.07 0.47
N TRP A 181 -21.15 4.46 1.62
CA TRP A 181 -22.49 4.10 2.06
C TRP A 181 -23.58 4.61 1.12
N LYS A 182 -23.35 5.75 0.47
CA LYS A 182 -24.26 6.35 -0.53
C LYS A 182 -24.02 5.83 -1.95
N GLY A 183 -23.17 4.83 -2.11
CA GLY A 183 -22.81 4.28 -3.41
C GLY A 183 -21.77 5.11 -4.18
N HIS A 184 -21.02 5.98 -3.52
CA HIS A 184 -20.00 6.81 -4.13
C HIS A 184 -18.61 6.45 -3.60
N LEU A 185 -17.72 6.10 -4.51
CA LEU A 185 -16.28 5.94 -4.25
C LEU A 185 -15.54 6.98 -5.08
N VAL A 186 -14.73 7.81 -4.42
CA VAL A 186 -13.85 8.75 -5.13
C VAL A 186 -12.41 8.26 -5.02
N VAL A 187 -11.79 8.04 -6.19
CA VAL A 187 -10.36 7.71 -6.29
C VAL A 187 -9.71 8.83 -7.09
N GLN A 188 -8.71 9.46 -6.50
CA GLN A 188 -8.05 10.61 -7.10
C GLN A 188 -6.53 10.55 -6.94
N ASN A 189 -5.83 11.35 -7.71
CA ASN A 189 -4.40 11.50 -7.54
C ASN A 189 -4.08 12.01 -6.14
N LYS A 190 -3.00 11.48 -5.55
CA LYS A 190 -2.55 11.96 -4.25
C LYS A 190 -2.27 13.49 -4.29
N PRO A 191 -2.55 14.23 -3.20
CA PRO A 191 -2.29 15.66 -3.09
C PRO A 191 -0.85 16.04 -3.48
N GLY A 192 -0.69 17.19 -4.13
CA GLY A 192 0.61 17.70 -4.59
C GLY A 192 1.10 17.12 -5.93
N ARG A 193 0.43 16.10 -6.51
CA ARG A 193 0.85 15.52 -7.80
C ARG A 193 0.57 16.46 -8.97
N LYS A 194 -0.58 17.09 -8.99
CA LYS A 194 -0.96 18.10 -10.01
C LYS A 194 0.05 19.24 -10.02
N GLU A 195 0.35 19.76 -8.86
CA GLU A 195 1.30 20.88 -8.67
C GLU A 195 2.70 20.47 -9.16
N ARG A 196 3.12 19.24 -8.84
CA ARG A 196 4.43 18.73 -9.32
C ARG A 196 4.48 18.57 -10.83
N ILE A 197 3.38 18.11 -11.46
CA ILE A 197 3.29 18.00 -12.92
C ILE A 197 3.37 19.42 -13.54
N LEU A 198 2.61 20.38 -13.04
CA LEU A 198 2.63 21.75 -13.53
C LEU A 198 4.01 22.39 -13.38
N GLN A 199 4.68 22.16 -12.26
CA GLN A 199 6.05 22.62 -12.03
C GLN A 199 7.02 22.02 -13.06
N LEU A 200 6.99 20.71 -13.32
CA LEU A 200 7.85 20.06 -14.31
C LEU A 200 7.58 20.57 -15.73
N VAL A 201 6.32 20.80 -16.08
CA VAL A 201 5.95 21.39 -17.37
C VAL A 201 6.56 22.79 -17.51
N GLN A 202 6.48 23.61 -16.47
CA GLN A 202 7.06 24.94 -16.46
C GLN A 202 8.59 24.90 -16.56
N GLU A 203 9.26 24.06 -15.77
CA GLU A 203 10.71 23.85 -15.81
C GLU A 203 11.18 23.47 -17.23
N LEU A 204 10.47 22.56 -17.89
CA LEU A 204 10.79 22.13 -19.26
C LEU A 204 10.53 23.23 -20.30
N ARG A 205 9.47 24.02 -20.14
CA ARG A 205 9.14 25.11 -21.03
C ARG A 205 10.18 26.26 -20.97
N ASP A 206 10.63 26.56 -19.77
CA ASP A 206 11.57 27.66 -19.52
C ASP A 206 13.03 27.26 -19.78
N SER A 207 13.30 25.97 -19.99
CA SER A 207 14.63 25.43 -20.26
C SER A 207 15.01 25.61 -21.75
N THR A 208 16.19 26.14 -21.98
CA THR A 208 16.78 26.22 -23.34
C THR A 208 17.37 24.91 -23.85
N LYS A 209 17.48 23.90 -22.98
CA LYS A 209 18.03 22.56 -23.29
C LYS A 209 17.08 21.46 -22.83
N LEU A 210 17.00 20.39 -23.62
CA LEU A 210 16.23 19.22 -23.25
C LEU A 210 16.80 18.56 -21.98
N GLN A 211 16.04 18.62 -20.89
CA GLN A 211 16.38 18.00 -19.62
C GLN A 211 15.81 16.57 -19.56
N ARG A 212 16.60 15.58 -19.96
CA ARG A 212 16.16 14.17 -20.04
C ARG A 212 15.53 13.65 -18.75
N ALA A 213 16.12 13.98 -17.59
CA ALA A 213 15.60 13.52 -16.29
C ALA A 213 14.23 14.12 -15.97
N ALA A 214 14.02 15.43 -16.21
CA ALA A 214 12.75 16.10 -16.01
C ALA A 214 11.68 15.56 -16.97
N SER A 215 12.03 15.35 -18.26
CA SER A 215 11.12 14.77 -19.25
C SER A 215 10.70 13.36 -18.89
N ALA A 216 11.64 12.51 -18.46
CA ALA A 216 11.34 11.14 -18.02
C ALA A 216 10.47 11.13 -16.76
N SER A 217 10.72 12.02 -15.80
CA SER A 217 9.91 12.19 -14.60
C SER A 217 8.49 12.63 -14.92
N LEU A 218 8.34 13.61 -15.84
CA LEU A 218 7.02 14.06 -16.29
C LEU A 218 6.24 12.95 -17.00
N ALA A 219 6.90 12.23 -17.93
CA ALA A 219 6.28 11.11 -18.63
C ALA A 219 5.80 10.01 -17.67
N GLY A 220 6.63 9.65 -16.65
CA GLY A 220 6.26 8.70 -15.61
C GLY A 220 5.04 9.14 -14.80
N LEU A 221 5.00 10.42 -14.40
CA LEU A 221 3.86 10.99 -13.67
C LEU A 221 2.57 11.00 -14.51
N LEU A 222 2.66 11.39 -15.78
CA LEU A 222 1.50 11.42 -16.68
C LEU A 222 0.97 10.02 -16.97
N ASN A 223 1.85 9.06 -17.25
CA ASN A 223 1.45 7.64 -17.44
C ASN A 223 0.77 7.08 -16.19
N PHE A 224 1.29 7.39 -15.00
CA PHE A 224 0.65 6.98 -13.76
C PHE A 224 -0.75 7.61 -13.61
N CYS A 225 -0.88 8.91 -13.85
CA CYS A 225 -2.18 9.60 -13.76
C CYS A 225 -3.19 9.03 -14.77
N GLY A 226 -2.77 8.81 -16.01
CA GLY A 226 -3.63 8.25 -17.06
C GLY A 226 -4.07 6.81 -16.79
N GLY A 227 -3.27 6.02 -16.06
CA GLY A 227 -3.60 4.63 -15.73
C GLY A 227 -4.60 4.46 -14.59
N PHE A 228 -4.83 5.49 -13.75
CA PHE A 228 -5.62 5.34 -12.53
C PHE A 228 -6.77 6.33 -12.37
N VAL A 229 -6.82 7.40 -13.16
CA VAL A 229 -7.74 8.54 -12.92
C VAL A 229 -8.40 9.04 -14.20
N LEU A 230 -8.45 8.23 -15.25
CA LEU A 230 -9.22 8.51 -16.45
C LEU A 230 -10.47 7.67 -16.50
#